data_0680138bf9fa855fbe871c1eaf37aea0
#
_entry.id   0680138bf9fa855fbe871c1eaf37aea0
#
_cell.length_a   1.000
_cell.length_b   1.000
_cell.length_c   1.000
_cell.angle_alpha   90.00
_cell.angle_beta   90.00
_cell.angle_gamma   90.00
#
_symmetry.space_group_name_H-M   'P 1'
#
loop_
_entity.id
_entity.type
_entity.pdbx_description
1 polymer ?
#
loop_
_entity_poly.entity_id
_entity_poly.type
_entity_poly.pdbx_seq_one_letter_code
_entity_poly.pdbx_strand_id
1 'polypeptide(L)'
;QTCALPILEMVAALKKRFPNLMDPPSDDICYATQNRQVAIKQIAPQADLVLVVGSKNSSNSVRLVEVAKEYGAKNAYLIDYADEVSESWLKDVNTIGVTSGASVPEILVKDLLEWLANRGFENVETVTAMEEHLLFAIPPELRKDLRAAGK
;
A
#
# COMPACT_ATOMS: atom_id res chain seq x y z
N GLN A 1 12.69 9.52 -3.19
CA GLN A 1 13.21 10.79 -2.64
C GLN A 1 13.00 12.00 -3.58
N THR A 2 12.88 11.79 -4.88
CA THR A 2 12.80 12.90 -5.87
C THR A 2 11.47 13.67 -5.89
N CYS A 3 10.35 13.09 -5.43
CA CYS A 3 9.07 13.81 -5.35
C CYS A 3 8.92 14.68 -4.10
N ALA A 4 9.68 14.43 -3.05
CA ALA A 4 9.59 15.19 -1.81
C ALA A 4 10.29 16.57 -1.86
N LEU A 5 11.34 16.72 -2.66
CA LEU A 5 12.11 17.96 -2.75
C LEU A 5 11.28 19.18 -3.19
N PRO A 6 10.46 19.12 -4.27
CA PRO A 6 9.63 20.26 -4.66
C PRO A 6 8.56 20.61 -3.61
N ILE A 7 8.03 19.60 -2.89
CA ILE A 7 7.06 19.81 -1.83
C ILE A 7 7.72 20.49 -0.64
N LEU A 8 8.90 20.06 -0.22
CA LEU A 8 9.65 20.66 0.88
C LEU A 8 10.06 22.10 0.58
N GLU A 9 10.46 22.41 -0.66
CA GLU A 9 10.76 23.76 -1.10
C GLU A 9 9.52 24.67 -1.06
N MET A 10 8.35 24.17 -1.52
CA MET A 10 7.09 24.91 -1.42
C MET A 10 6.69 25.15 0.03
N VAL A 11 6.81 24.14 0.91
CA VAL A 11 6.52 24.29 2.34
C VAL A 11 7.45 25.32 2.98
N ALA A 12 8.73 25.31 2.65
CA ALA A 12 9.69 26.29 3.16
C ALA A 12 9.35 27.73 2.67
N ALA A 13 8.98 27.88 1.41
CA ALA A 13 8.53 29.17 0.87
C ALA A 13 7.23 29.67 1.53
N LEU A 14 6.28 28.78 1.77
CA LEU A 14 5.03 29.09 2.48
C LEU A 14 5.29 29.50 3.93
N LYS A 15 6.13 28.78 4.66
CA LYS A 15 6.51 29.12 6.04
C LYS A 15 7.19 30.48 6.14
N LYS A 16 8.03 30.82 5.16
CA LYS A 16 8.67 32.15 5.10
C LYS A 16 7.64 33.27 4.92
N ARG A 17 6.59 33.05 4.15
CA ARG A 17 5.53 34.03 3.88
C ARG A 17 4.45 34.05 4.98
N PHE A 18 4.19 32.90 5.59
CA PHE A 18 3.17 32.71 6.62
C PHE A 18 3.79 32.06 7.86
N PRO A 19 4.37 32.87 8.78
CA PRO A 19 5.10 32.32 9.95
C PRO A 19 4.25 31.46 10.89
N ASN A 20 2.93 31.63 10.86
CA ASN A 20 1.98 30.85 11.66
C ASN A 20 1.48 29.59 10.94
N LEU A 21 2.06 29.21 9.80
CA LEU A 21 1.71 27.98 9.11
C LEU A 21 2.10 26.78 9.98
N MET A 22 1.12 25.99 10.33
CA MET A 22 1.32 24.74 11.09
C MET A 22 1.59 23.60 10.12
N ASP A 23 2.57 22.75 10.43
CA ASP A 23 2.76 21.50 9.71
C ASP A 23 1.61 20.54 10.01
N PRO A 24 1.22 19.69 9.07
CA PRO A 24 0.39 18.55 9.39
C PRO A 24 1.14 17.66 10.41
N PRO A 25 0.42 16.88 11.21
CA PRO A 25 1.05 15.89 12.09
C PRO A 25 2.02 15.02 11.29
N SER A 26 3.16 14.67 11.86
CA SER A 26 4.22 13.90 11.20
C SER A 26 3.77 12.55 10.63
N ASP A 27 2.63 12.05 11.09
CA ASP A 27 2.07 10.75 10.76
C ASP A 27 0.87 10.84 9.81
N ASP A 28 0.83 11.84 8.94
CA ASP A 28 -0.26 12.07 7.98
C ASP A 28 -0.23 11.09 6.78
N ILE A 29 0.24 9.87 7.03
CA ILE A 29 0.10 8.75 6.10
C ILE A 29 -1.25 8.09 6.39
N CYS A 30 -2.08 7.91 5.34
CA CYS A 30 -3.37 7.27 5.53
C CYS A 30 -3.21 5.87 6.15
N TYR A 31 -4.12 5.54 7.03
CA TYR A 31 -4.13 4.28 7.78
C TYR A 31 -3.98 3.03 6.89
N ALA A 32 -4.66 3.01 5.74
CA ALA A 32 -4.55 1.93 4.77
C ALA A 32 -3.11 1.75 4.23
N THR A 33 -2.36 2.82 4.07
CA THR A 33 -0.95 2.78 3.65
C THR A 33 -0.06 2.24 4.77
N GLN A 34 -0.28 2.69 6.01
CA GLN A 34 0.48 2.20 7.17
C GLN A 34 0.27 0.69 7.38
N ASN A 35 -0.97 0.22 7.35
CA ASN A 35 -1.29 -1.19 7.53
C ASN A 35 -0.62 -2.08 6.49
N ARG A 36 -0.59 -1.66 5.22
CA ARG A 36 0.11 -2.39 4.17
C ARG A 36 1.61 -2.45 4.39
N GLN A 37 2.21 -1.35 4.86
CA GLN A 37 3.63 -1.35 5.20
C GLN A 37 3.93 -2.25 6.40
N VAL A 38 3.06 -2.31 7.41
CA VAL A 38 3.21 -3.23 8.55
C VAL A 38 3.08 -4.67 8.09
N ALA A 39 2.09 -4.99 7.26
CA ALA A 39 1.90 -6.34 6.72
C ALA A 39 3.12 -6.79 5.89
N ILE A 40 3.63 -5.94 5.01
CA ILE A 40 4.78 -6.31 4.17
C ILE A 40 6.05 -6.54 4.99
N LYS A 41 6.26 -5.81 6.10
CA LYS A 41 7.38 -6.03 7.02
C LYS A 41 7.33 -7.42 7.70
N GLN A 42 6.12 -7.97 7.89
CA GLN A 42 5.95 -9.32 8.45
C GLN A 42 6.16 -10.41 7.38
N ILE A 43 5.74 -10.14 6.14
CA ILE A 43 5.79 -11.10 5.03
C ILE A 43 7.21 -11.17 4.44
N ALA A 44 7.86 -10.04 4.25
CA ALA A 44 9.11 -9.93 3.51
C ALA A 44 10.24 -10.85 4.00
N PRO A 45 10.47 -11.04 5.32
CA PRO A 45 11.52 -11.93 5.80
C PRO A 45 11.32 -13.41 5.43
N GLN A 46 10.08 -13.82 5.14
CA GLN A 46 9.70 -15.20 4.85
C GLN A 46 9.51 -15.45 3.36
N ALA A 47 9.50 -14.38 2.55
CA ALA A 47 9.24 -14.47 1.12
C ALA A 47 10.54 -14.51 0.29
N ASP A 48 10.60 -15.47 -0.63
CA ASP A 48 11.66 -15.48 -1.65
C ASP A 48 11.42 -14.39 -2.70
N LEU A 49 10.15 -14.14 -2.99
CA LEU A 49 9.69 -13.12 -3.94
C LEU A 49 8.53 -12.34 -3.34
N VAL A 50 8.53 -11.02 -3.52
CA VAL A 50 7.36 -10.18 -3.21
C VAL A 50 6.83 -9.54 -4.48
N LEU A 51 5.54 -9.71 -4.73
CA LEU A 51 4.82 -9.06 -5.82
C LEU A 51 3.90 -7.99 -5.24
N VAL A 52 4.10 -6.77 -5.69
CA VAL A 52 3.26 -5.62 -5.32
C VAL A 52 2.39 -5.25 -6.51
N VAL A 53 1.08 -5.43 -6.39
CA VAL A 53 0.13 -4.99 -7.42
C VAL A 53 -0.07 -3.48 -7.29
N GLY A 54 0.19 -2.74 -8.36
CA GLY A 54 0.03 -1.29 -8.37
C GLY A 54 0.83 -0.59 -9.45
N SER A 55 0.48 0.65 -9.72
CA SER A 55 1.11 1.43 -10.79
C SER A 55 2.44 2.05 -10.36
N LYS A 56 3.37 2.15 -11.30
CA LYS A 56 4.66 2.87 -11.17
C LYS A 56 4.49 4.35 -10.83
N ASN A 57 3.30 4.91 -11.13
CA ASN A 57 2.97 6.29 -10.79
C ASN A 57 2.45 6.44 -9.34
N SER A 58 2.21 5.33 -8.65
CA SER A 58 1.75 5.33 -7.26
C SER A 58 2.94 5.29 -6.30
N SER A 59 3.24 6.39 -5.64
CA SER A 59 4.32 6.47 -4.63
C SER A 59 4.15 5.42 -3.53
N ASN A 60 2.90 5.14 -3.13
CA ASN A 60 2.61 4.12 -2.14
C ASN A 60 3.00 2.71 -2.62
N SER A 61 2.66 2.36 -3.87
CA SER A 61 3.02 1.04 -4.44
C SER A 61 4.54 0.88 -4.60
N VAL A 62 5.21 1.93 -5.08
CA VAL A 62 6.69 1.95 -5.17
C VAL A 62 7.31 1.78 -3.78
N ARG A 63 6.80 2.49 -2.77
CA ARG A 63 7.31 2.40 -1.40
C ARG A 63 7.16 1.00 -0.81
N LEU A 64 6.09 0.28 -1.12
CA LEU A 64 5.92 -1.11 -0.67
C LEU A 64 7.00 -2.05 -1.22
N VAL A 65 7.43 -1.87 -2.46
CA VAL A 65 8.55 -2.63 -3.04
C VAL A 65 9.86 -2.33 -2.31
N GLU A 66 10.11 -1.05 -2.01
CA GLU A 66 11.30 -0.66 -1.24
C GLU A 66 11.29 -1.29 0.15
N VAL A 67 10.17 -1.17 0.87
CA VAL A 67 9.99 -1.76 2.20
C VAL A 67 10.18 -3.28 2.16
N ALA A 68 9.64 -3.98 1.16
CA ALA A 68 9.85 -5.42 1.03
C ALA A 68 11.34 -5.78 0.94
N LYS A 69 12.12 -5.04 0.14
CA LYS A 69 13.56 -5.24 0.00
C LYS A 69 14.32 -4.87 1.27
N GLU A 70 13.96 -3.76 1.91
CA GLU A 70 14.57 -3.31 3.18
C GLU A 70 14.39 -4.35 4.31
N TYR A 71 13.27 -5.06 4.30
CA TYR A 71 12.90 -6.03 5.35
C TYR A 71 13.18 -7.49 4.99
N GLY A 72 13.95 -7.75 3.95
CA GLY A 72 14.59 -9.03 3.73
C GLY A 72 13.99 -9.91 2.64
N ALA A 73 13.04 -9.42 1.84
CA ALA A 73 12.64 -10.13 0.63
C ALA A 73 13.82 -10.25 -0.34
N LYS A 74 14.11 -11.45 -0.83
CA LYS A 74 15.22 -11.66 -1.79
C LYS A 74 15.01 -10.86 -3.06
N ASN A 75 13.76 -10.86 -3.56
CA ASN A 75 13.35 -10.09 -4.72
C ASN A 75 11.99 -9.44 -4.45
N ALA A 76 11.77 -8.24 -5.01
CA ALA A 76 10.46 -7.59 -4.97
C ALA A 76 10.24 -6.78 -6.24
N TYR A 77 9.06 -6.97 -6.86
CA TYR A 77 8.67 -6.31 -8.10
C TYR A 77 7.30 -5.66 -8.00
N LEU A 78 7.15 -4.56 -8.72
CA LEU A 78 5.90 -3.86 -8.92
C LEU A 78 5.32 -4.28 -10.27
N ILE A 79 4.05 -4.65 -10.28
CA ILE A 79 3.31 -5.08 -11.47
C ILE A 79 1.95 -4.39 -11.51
N ASP A 80 1.49 -4.00 -12.67
CA ASP A 80 0.12 -3.50 -12.85
C ASP A 80 -0.86 -4.67 -13.03
N TYR A 81 -0.46 -5.74 -13.74
CA TYR A 81 -1.28 -6.91 -14.06
C TYR A 81 -0.50 -8.22 -13.89
N ALA A 82 -1.24 -9.32 -13.75
CA ALA A 82 -0.67 -10.65 -13.54
C ALA A 82 0.22 -11.14 -14.72
N ASP A 83 -0.07 -10.74 -15.94
CA ASP A 83 0.68 -11.09 -17.15
C ASP A 83 2.04 -10.38 -17.26
N GLU A 84 2.30 -9.38 -16.42
CA GLU A 84 3.62 -8.74 -16.31
C GLU A 84 4.62 -9.58 -15.50
N VAL A 85 4.15 -10.60 -14.78
CA VAL A 85 5.04 -11.47 -13.99
C VAL A 85 5.88 -12.33 -14.94
N SER A 86 7.20 -12.16 -14.86
CA SER A 86 8.10 -13.00 -15.63
C SER A 86 8.26 -14.39 -15.01
N GLU A 87 8.11 -15.45 -15.81
CA GLU A 87 8.35 -16.84 -15.37
C GLU A 87 9.76 -17.02 -14.77
N SER A 88 10.73 -16.23 -15.23
CA SER A 88 12.10 -16.26 -14.70
C SER A 88 12.19 -15.82 -13.22
N TRP A 89 11.24 -15.01 -12.75
CA TRP A 89 11.19 -14.57 -11.34
C TRP A 89 10.73 -15.68 -10.39
N LEU A 90 10.00 -16.67 -10.91
CA LEU A 90 9.47 -17.80 -10.14
C LEU A 90 10.47 -18.93 -9.97
N LYS A 91 11.64 -18.84 -10.64
CA LYS A 91 12.65 -19.89 -10.59
C LYS A 91 13.27 -19.95 -9.19
N ASP A 92 13.29 -21.15 -8.61
CA ASP A 92 13.80 -21.42 -7.26
C ASP A 92 13.09 -20.62 -6.14
N VAL A 93 11.80 -20.25 -6.38
CA VAL A 93 10.93 -19.58 -5.43
C VAL A 93 9.97 -20.58 -4.81
N ASN A 94 9.92 -20.64 -3.48
CA ASN A 94 8.99 -21.47 -2.72
C ASN A 94 7.87 -20.64 -2.08
N THR A 95 8.18 -19.42 -1.67
CA THR A 95 7.23 -18.55 -0.97
C THR A 95 7.13 -17.18 -1.68
N ILE A 96 5.91 -16.82 -2.04
CA ILE A 96 5.60 -15.55 -2.68
C ILE A 96 4.75 -14.70 -1.74
N GLY A 97 5.24 -13.52 -1.38
CA GLY A 97 4.44 -12.49 -0.72
C GLY A 97 3.68 -11.66 -1.75
N VAL A 98 2.37 -11.52 -1.57
CA VAL A 98 1.54 -10.67 -2.44
C VAL A 98 0.94 -9.54 -1.63
N THR A 99 1.05 -8.33 -2.12
CA THR A 99 0.41 -7.13 -1.57
C THR A 99 -0.03 -6.19 -2.68
N SER A 100 -0.78 -5.16 -2.33
CA SER A 100 -1.25 -4.16 -3.31
C SER A 100 -1.17 -2.74 -2.77
N GLY A 101 -1.10 -1.77 -3.66
CA GLY A 101 -1.31 -0.37 -3.31
C GLY A 101 -2.73 -0.13 -2.76
N ALA A 102 -2.90 0.94 -1.95
CA ALA A 102 -4.16 1.21 -1.25
C ALA A 102 -5.36 1.45 -2.18
N SER A 103 -5.14 1.95 -3.37
CA SER A 103 -6.18 2.26 -4.38
C SER A 103 -6.32 1.19 -5.47
N VAL A 104 -5.64 0.06 -5.34
CA VAL A 104 -5.69 -1.03 -6.34
C VAL A 104 -7.00 -1.79 -6.19
N PRO A 105 -7.74 -2.04 -7.28
CA PRO A 105 -8.91 -2.88 -7.26
C PRO A 105 -8.58 -4.32 -6.82
N GLU A 106 -9.40 -4.88 -5.93
CA GLU A 106 -9.21 -6.22 -5.39
C GLU A 106 -9.19 -7.31 -6.48
N ILE A 107 -9.88 -7.09 -7.58
CA ILE A 107 -9.92 -8.02 -8.71
C ILE A 107 -8.52 -8.30 -9.27
N LEU A 108 -7.64 -7.30 -9.36
CA LEU A 108 -6.28 -7.48 -9.86
C LEU A 108 -5.43 -8.36 -8.94
N VAL A 109 -5.68 -8.30 -7.64
CA VAL A 109 -5.02 -9.20 -6.68
C VAL A 109 -5.54 -10.62 -6.84
N LYS A 110 -6.85 -10.80 -7.04
CA LYS A 110 -7.45 -12.11 -7.31
C LYS A 110 -6.93 -12.73 -8.59
N ASP A 111 -6.85 -11.95 -9.66
CA ASP A 111 -6.31 -12.40 -10.94
C ASP A 111 -4.84 -12.85 -10.80
N LEU A 112 -4.04 -12.12 -10.02
CA LEU A 112 -2.67 -12.53 -9.73
C LEU A 112 -2.60 -13.83 -8.93
N LEU A 113 -3.44 -13.99 -7.92
CA LEU A 113 -3.48 -15.22 -7.11
C LEU A 113 -3.90 -16.43 -7.96
N GLU A 114 -4.88 -16.27 -8.83
CA GLU A 114 -5.31 -17.32 -9.77
C GLU A 114 -4.18 -17.66 -10.77
N TRP A 115 -3.50 -16.64 -11.28
CA TRP A 115 -2.35 -16.82 -12.18
C TRP A 115 -1.21 -17.61 -11.50
N LEU A 116 -0.94 -17.32 -10.22
CA LEU A 116 0.07 -18.03 -9.41
C LEU A 116 -0.38 -19.46 -9.08
N ALA A 117 -1.65 -19.68 -8.75
CA ALA A 117 -2.20 -20.99 -8.46
C ALA A 117 -2.04 -21.94 -9.65
N ASN A 118 -2.27 -21.49 -10.89
CA ASN A 118 -2.05 -22.25 -12.11
C ASN A 118 -0.56 -22.64 -12.35
N ARG A 119 0.37 -22.12 -11.50
CA ARG A 119 1.81 -22.40 -11.55
C ARG A 119 2.33 -23.13 -10.34
N GLY A 120 1.42 -23.66 -9.53
CA GLY A 120 1.74 -24.48 -8.37
C GLY A 120 1.79 -23.75 -7.03
N PHE A 121 1.45 -22.44 -6.99
CA PHE A 121 1.34 -21.67 -5.74
C PHE A 121 -0.12 -21.60 -5.28
N GLU A 122 -0.68 -22.76 -4.90
CA GLU A 122 -2.10 -22.91 -4.54
C GLU A 122 -2.39 -22.55 -3.07
N ASN A 123 -1.41 -22.72 -2.19
CA ASN A 123 -1.60 -22.49 -0.76
C ASN A 123 -1.51 -21.01 -0.44
N VAL A 124 -2.66 -20.39 -0.14
CA VAL A 124 -2.75 -18.96 0.18
C VAL A 124 -3.00 -18.80 1.68
N GLU A 125 -2.11 -18.08 2.35
CA GLU A 125 -2.26 -17.64 3.73
C GLU A 125 -2.45 -16.11 3.76
N THR A 126 -3.48 -15.66 4.48
CA THR A 126 -3.74 -14.22 4.64
C THR A 126 -3.08 -13.71 5.91
N VAL A 127 -2.14 -12.77 5.76
CA VAL A 127 -1.51 -12.09 6.90
C VAL A 127 -2.26 -10.81 7.20
N THR A 128 -2.97 -10.79 8.34
CA THR A 128 -3.66 -9.60 8.83
C THR A 128 -2.78 -8.90 9.85
N ALA A 129 -2.24 -7.74 9.49
CA ALA A 129 -1.34 -7.00 10.36
C ALA A 129 -2.06 -6.23 11.47
N MET A 130 -3.30 -5.79 11.21
CA MET A 130 -4.16 -5.07 12.14
C MET A 130 -5.62 -5.26 11.75
N GLU A 131 -6.50 -5.43 12.74
CA GLU A 131 -7.95 -5.33 12.52
C GLU A 131 -8.35 -3.86 12.45
N GLU A 132 -9.02 -3.49 11.36
CA GLU A 132 -9.54 -2.14 11.19
C GLU A 132 -10.89 -2.01 11.89
N HIS A 133 -10.95 -1.25 12.96
CA HIS A 133 -12.19 -0.84 13.63
C HIS A 133 -12.54 0.63 13.36
N LEU A 134 -12.13 1.16 12.20
CA LEU A 134 -12.37 2.56 11.86
C LEU A 134 -13.83 2.77 11.45
N LEU A 135 -14.63 3.32 12.35
CA LEU A 135 -15.98 3.79 12.07
C LEU A 135 -15.92 5.26 11.61
N PHE A 136 -16.16 5.50 10.34
CA PHE A 136 -16.31 6.86 9.82
C PHE A 136 -17.60 7.45 10.37
N ALA A 137 -17.48 8.43 11.26
CA ALA A 137 -18.63 9.16 11.76
C ALA A 137 -19.14 10.12 10.67
N ILE A 138 -20.47 10.17 10.51
CA ILE A 138 -21.10 11.19 9.66
C ILE A 138 -20.72 12.57 10.19
N PRO A 139 -20.30 13.52 9.33
CA PRO A 139 -20.00 14.89 9.73
C PRO A 139 -21.12 15.49 10.60
N PRO A 140 -20.77 16.27 11.66
CA PRO A 140 -21.78 16.78 12.61
C PRO A 140 -22.90 17.59 11.95
N GLU A 141 -22.60 18.31 10.89
CA GLU A 141 -23.57 19.10 10.11
C GLU A 141 -24.57 18.18 9.42
N LEU A 142 -24.08 17.19 8.66
CA LEU A 142 -24.95 16.23 7.98
C LEU A 142 -25.76 15.39 8.97
N ARG A 143 -25.21 15.09 10.16
CA ARG A 143 -25.95 14.39 11.22
C ARG A 143 -27.12 15.22 11.76
N LYS A 144 -26.98 16.56 11.83
CA LYS A 144 -28.07 17.47 12.22
C LYS A 144 -29.17 17.47 11.17
N ASP A 145 -28.79 17.53 9.89
CA ASP A 145 -29.73 17.55 8.77
C ASP A 145 -30.51 16.23 8.67
N LEU A 146 -29.84 15.10 8.84
CA LEU A 146 -30.47 13.78 8.86
C LEU A 146 -31.47 13.64 10.02
N ARG A 147 -31.13 14.14 11.22
CA ARG A 147 -32.08 14.16 12.37
C ARG A 147 -33.25 15.08 12.12
N ALA A 148 -33.07 16.22 11.48
CA ALA A 148 -34.14 17.14 11.13
C ALA A 148 -35.06 16.54 10.03
N ALA A 149 -34.52 15.69 9.17
CA ALA A 149 -35.25 14.97 8.12
C ALA A 149 -35.91 13.64 8.61
N GLY A 150 -35.81 13.32 9.91
CA GLY A 150 -36.42 12.11 10.49
C GLY A 150 -35.74 10.80 10.07
N LYS A 151 -34.46 10.86 9.67
CA LYS A 151 -33.64 9.70 9.30
C LYS A 151 -32.51 9.44 10.30
#